data_058c9c058f140571ac8ac4e29f42e751
#
_entry.id   058c9c058f140571ac8ac4e29f42e751
#
_cell.length_a   1.000
_cell.length_b   1.000
_cell.length_c   1.000
_cell.angle_alpha   90.00
_cell.angle_beta   90.00
_cell.angle_gamma   90.00
#
_symmetry.space_group_name_H-M   'P 1'
#
loop_
_entity.id
_entity.type
_entity.pdbx_description
1 polymer ?
#
loop_
_entity_poly.entity_id
_entity_poly.type
_entity_poly.pdbx_seq_one_letter_code
_entity_poly.pdbx_strand_id
1 'polypeptide(L)'
;MKNALVNLVNISKSFDNQMVLDDLNLYIRENEFLTLLGPSGCGKTTTLRILGGFETPDKGQVIFEGRDITNLPPNKRNLNTVFQKYALFPHMTIAENIAFGLKISGKSKSYINDKIKYALKLVNLDGFENRMPDSLSGGQQQRIAIARAIVNEPKLLLLDEPLGALDLKLRQDMQYELIRLKNELG
;
A
#
# COMPACT_ATOMS: atom_id res chain seq x y z
N MET A 1 14.37 5.60 -20.95
CA MET A 1 13.28 4.81 -20.32
C MET A 1 12.06 5.74 -20.13
N LYS A 2 11.38 6.02 -21.25
CA LYS A 2 10.17 6.85 -21.24
C LYS A 2 9.02 5.95 -20.78
N ASN A 3 8.30 6.33 -19.72
CA ASN A 3 7.07 5.76 -19.12
C ASN A 3 7.26 4.86 -17.87
N ALA A 4 8.27 5.04 -17.05
CA ALA A 4 8.25 4.47 -15.70
C ALA A 4 7.51 5.42 -14.75
N LEU A 5 6.51 4.90 -14.01
CA LEU A 5 5.83 5.63 -12.93
C LEU A 5 6.81 5.85 -11.77
N VAL A 6 7.58 4.80 -11.46
CA VAL A 6 8.63 4.81 -10.42
C VAL A 6 9.94 4.31 -11.00
N ASN A 7 11.03 4.91 -10.57
CA ASN A 7 12.38 4.45 -10.87
C ASN A 7 13.25 4.55 -9.60
N LEU A 8 13.73 3.41 -9.12
CA LEU A 8 14.80 3.32 -8.12
C LEU A 8 16.12 3.27 -8.85
N VAL A 9 17.01 4.20 -8.55
CA VAL A 9 18.30 4.34 -9.24
C VAL A 9 19.44 4.19 -8.22
N ASN A 10 20.22 3.12 -8.37
CA ASN A 10 21.43 2.82 -7.57
C ASN A 10 21.16 2.88 -6.04
N ILE A 11 20.02 2.35 -5.60
CA ILE A 11 19.62 2.39 -4.19
C ILE A 11 20.50 1.46 -3.37
N SER A 12 21.19 2.01 -2.39
CA SER A 12 21.91 1.25 -1.38
C SER A 12 21.43 1.61 0.02
N LYS A 13 21.32 0.59 0.90
CA LYS A 13 20.90 0.76 2.29
C LYS A 13 21.56 -0.26 3.19
N SER A 14 22.11 0.22 4.30
CA SER A 14 22.68 -0.59 5.37
C SER A 14 21.98 -0.32 6.70
N PHE A 15 21.95 -1.31 7.58
CA PHE A 15 21.56 -1.21 8.98
C PHE A 15 22.65 -1.86 9.82
N ASP A 16 23.14 -1.17 10.86
CA ASP A 16 24.18 -1.68 11.77
C ASP A 16 25.39 -2.28 11.02
N ASN A 17 25.87 -1.57 9.98
CA ASN A 17 26.96 -1.99 9.09
C ASN A 17 26.68 -3.25 8.23
N GLN A 18 25.43 -3.77 8.25
CA GLN A 18 25.03 -4.83 7.36
C GLN A 18 24.34 -4.26 6.12
N MET A 19 24.90 -4.52 4.94
CA MET A 19 24.29 -4.14 3.67
C MET A 19 23.03 -4.97 3.42
N VAL A 20 21.90 -4.28 3.21
CA VAL A 20 20.59 -4.89 2.91
C VAL A 20 20.18 -4.68 1.47
N LEU A 21 20.47 -3.51 0.92
CA LEU A 21 20.30 -3.21 -0.49
C LEU A 21 21.63 -2.68 -1.03
N ASP A 22 22.08 -3.25 -2.14
CA ASP A 22 23.32 -2.88 -2.81
C ASP A 22 23.05 -2.59 -4.28
N ASP A 23 23.19 -1.34 -4.65
CA ASP A 23 23.02 -0.84 -6.03
C ASP A 23 21.72 -1.29 -6.72
N LEU A 24 20.60 -1.34 -5.96
CA LEU A 24 19.31 -1.78 -6.48
C LEU A 24 18.79 -0.80 -7.53
N ASN A 25 18.53 -1.35 -8.70
CA ASN A 25 17.89 -0.64 -9.80
C ASN A 25 16.57 -1.34 -10.12
N LEU A 26 15.44 -0.60 -10.04
CA LEU A 26 14.10 -1.14 -10.27
C LEU A 26 13.23 -0.06 -10.89
N TYR A 27 12.45 -0.41 -11.90
CA TYR A 27 11.43 0.48 -12.44
C TYR A 27 10.05 -0.19 -12.39
N ILE A 28 9.02 0.65 -12.20
CA ILE A 28 7.61 0.23 -12.17
C ILE A 28 6.87 1.09 -13.20
N ARG A 29 6.09 0.47 -14.07
CA ARG A 29 5.29 1.16 -15.08
C ARG A 29 3.89 1.50 -14.54
N GLU A 30 3.20 2.39 -15.23
CA GLU A 30 1.78 2.60 -14.98
C GLU A 30 1.00 1.31 -15.26
N ASN A 31 -0.02 1.06 -14.43
CA ASN A 31 -0.89 -0.11 -14.51
C ASN A 31 -0.15 -1.47 -14.42
N GLU A 32 1.06 -1.49 -13.85
CA GLU A 32 1.82 -2.70 -13.64
C GLU A 32 1.52 -3.31 -12.26
N PHE A 33 1.39 -4.64 -12.20
CA PHE A 33 1.38 -5.41 -10.96
C PHE A 33 2.75 -6.05 -10.78
N LEU A 34 3.57 -5.48 -9.91
CA LEU A 34 4.91 -5.96 -9.63
C LEU A 34 4.92 -6.75 -8.31
N THR A 35 5.54 -7.93 -8.32
CA THR A 35 5.76 -8.74 -7.13
C THR A 35 7.25 -8.85 -6.81
N LEU A 36 7.64 -8.48 -5.59
CA LEU A 36 8.99 -8.70 -5.08
C LEU A 36 9.07 -10.09 -4.45
N LEU A 37 9.89 -10.96 -5.02
CA LEU A 37 10.11 -12.32 -4.53
C LEU A 37 11.49 -12.45 -3.89
N GLY A 38 11.61 -13.30 -2.89
CA GLY A 38 12.87 -13.60 -2.23
C GLY A 38 12.69 -14.07 -0.78
N PRO A 39 13.74 -14.63 -0.16
CA PRO A 39 13.70 -15.09 1.22
C PRO A 39 13.50 -13.95 2.22
N SER A 40 13.20 -14.28 3.48
CA SER A 40 13.16 -13.28 4.55
C SER A 40 14.52 -12.59 4.69
N GLY A 41 14.51 -11.28 4.91
CA GLY A 41 15.73 -10.49 5.07
C GLY A 41 16.41 -10.04 3.77
N CYS A 42 15.92 -10.40 2.58
CA CYS A 42 16.52 -9.98 1.30
C CYS A 42 16.18 -8.55 0.86
N GLY A 43 15.64 -7.70 1.74
CA GLY A 43 15.43 -6.29 1.47
C GLY A 43 14.07 -5.89 0.87
N LYS A 44 13.10 -6.81 0.70
CA LYS A 44 11.76 -6.49 0.15
C LYS A 44 11.05 -5.38 0.93
N THR A 45 10.86 -5.57 2.23
CA THR A 45 10.24 -4.57 3.13
C THR A 45 11.04 -3.28 3.14
N THR A 46 12.38 -3.33 3.13
CA THR A 46 13.24 -2.14 3.05
C THR A 46 13.00 -1.38 1.76
N THR A 47 12.90 -2.06 0.62
CA THR A 47 12.58 -1.44 -0.67
C THR A 47 11.21 -0.76 -0.64
N LEU A 48 10.17 -1.42 -0.11
CA LEU A 48 8.84 -0.84 0.04
C LEU A 48 8.84 0.36 1.00
N ARG A 49 9.62 0.30 2.10
CA ARG A 49 9.74 1.42 3.05
C ARG A 49 10.46 2.62 2.44
N ILE A 50 11.48 2.39 1.61
CA ILE A 50 12.16 3.46 0.86
C ILE A 50 11.19 4.10 -0.14
N LEU A 51 10.44 3.29 -0.91
CA LEU A 51 9.39 3.79 -1.81
C LEU A 51 8.33 4.59 -1.05
N GLY A 52 7.88 4.08 0.09
CA GLY A 52 6.88 4.72 0.96
C GLY A 52 7.38 5.98 1.68
N GLY A 53 8.69 6.23 1.71
CA GLY A 53 9.29 7.35 2.45
C GLY A 53 9.38 7.14 3.96
N PHE A 54 9.23 5.89 4.43
CA PHE A 54 9.41 5.49 5.82
C PHE A 54 10.89 5.20 6.14
N GLU A 55 11.73 5.07 5.10
CA GLU A 55 13.16 4.86 5.20
C GLU A 55 13.87 5.69 4.11
N THR A 56 15.03 6.26 4.43
CA THR A 56 15.86 6.99 3.47
C THR A 56 16.99 6.08 3.02
N PRO A 57 17.26 5.95 1.72
CA PRO A 57 18.41 5.20 1.24
C PRO A 57 19.72 5.92 1.62
N ASP A 58 20.81 5.17 1.78
CA ASP A 58 22.14 5.73 2.04
C ASP A 58 22.76 6.29 0.75
N LYS A 59 22.39 5.68 -0.40
CA LYS A 59 22.78 6.14 -1.74
C LYS A 59 21.65 5.92 -2.72
N GLY A 60 21.71 6.63 -3.84
CA GLY A 60 20.75 6.51 -4.94
C GLY A 60 19.58 7.47 -4.83
N GLN A 61 18.61 7.29 -5.73
CA GLN A 61 17.47 8.18 -5.86
C GLN A 61 16.18 7.40 -6.12
N VAL A 62 15.07 7.93 -5.58
CA VAL A 62 13.70 7.47 -5.85
C VAL A 62 13.03 8.51 -6.74
N ILE A 63 12.80 8.17 -7.99
CA ILE A 63 12.13 9.02 -8.97
C ILE A 63 10.68 8.55 -9.12
N PHE A 64 9.71 9.45 -8.92
CA PHE A 64 8.29 9.22 -9.08
C PHE A 64 7.71 10.25 -10.06
N GLU A 65 7.10 9.79 -11.14
CA GLU A 65 6.61 10.67 -12.22
C GLU A 65 7.67 11.68 -12.71
N GLY A 66 8.92 11.23 -12.83
CA GLY A 66 10.04 12.08 -13.26
C GLY A 66 10.56 13.07 -12.21
N ARG A 67 10.04 13.06 -10.98
CA ARG A 67 10.46 13.91 -9.88
C ARG A 67 11.23 13.11 -8.83
N ASP A 68 12.31 13.67 -8.32
CA ASP A 68 13.03 13.07 -7.18
C ASP A 68 12.21 13.27 -5.90
N ILE A 69 11.81 12.14 -5.29
CA ILE A 69 11.06 12.09 -4.04
C ILE A 69 11.88 11.44 -2.90
N THR A 70 13.17 11.23 -3.09
CA THR A 70 14.05 10.51 -2.15
C THR A 70 13.89 10.99 -0.72
N ASN A 71 13.91 12.30 -0.52
CA ASN A 71 13.82 12.95 0.79
C ASN A 71 12.42 13.44 1.17
N LEU A 72 11.39 13.11 0.38
CA LEU A 72 10.02 13.48 0.73
C LEU A 72 9.44 12.53 1.78
N PRO A 73 8.83 13.07 2.85
CA PRO A 73 8.16 12.25 3.87
C PRO A 73 6.92 11.55 3.28
N PRO A 74 6.43 10.47 3.91
CA PRO A 74 5.31 9.66 3.41
C PRO A 74 4.05 10.46 3.06
N ASN A 75 3.70 11.43 3.89
CA ASN A 75 2.49 12.26 3.73
C ASN A 75 2.55 13.25 2.53
N LYS A 76 3.71 13.40 1.90
CA LYS A 76 3.90 14.22 0.69
C LYS A 76 4.07 13.39 -0.59
N ARG A 77 4.01 12.08 -0.49
CA ARG A 77 4.08 11.16 -1.63
C ARG A 77 2.68 10.75 -2.07
N ASN A 78 2.40 10.78 -3.37
CA ASN A 78 1.11 10.34 -3.91
C ASN A 78 1.06 8.82 -4.08
N LEU A 79 1.28 8.12 -2.98
CA LEU A 79 1.24 6.67 -2.87
C LEU A 79 0.70 6.26 -1.50
N ASN A 80 0.18 5.05 -1.41
CA ASN A 80 -0.30 4.49 -0.15
C ASN A 80 0.35 3.13 0.12
N THR A 81 0.50 2.81 1.41
CA THR A 81 1.09 1.55 1.88
C THR A 81 0.10 0.79 2.76
N VAL A 82 -0.09 -0.49 2.46
CA VAL A 82 -0.75 -1.45 3.34
C VAL A 82 0.33 -2.27 4.02
N PHE A 83 0.42 -2.14 5.34
CA PHE A 83 1.42 -2.83 6.16
C PHE A 83 1.00 -4.27 6.46
N GLN A 84 1.97 -5.13 6.76
CA GLN A 84 1.79 -6.54 7.11
C GLN A 84 0.77 -6.76 8.23
N LYS A 85 0.71 -5.90 9.25
CA LYS A 85 -0.26 -5.93 10.35
C LYS A 85 -1.50 -5.07 10.10
N TYR A 86 -1.78 -4.73 8.83
CA TYR A 86 -2.94 -3.94 8.37
C TYR A 86 -3.05 -2.52 8.94
N ALA A 87 -2.53 -2.25 10.14
CA ALA A 87 -2.51 -0.96 10.83
C ALA A 87 -3.90 -0.25 10.87
N LEU A 88 -4.99 -1.02 11.04
CA LEU A 88 -6.31 -0.44 11.27
C LEU A 88 -6.35 0.26 12.63
N PHE A 89 -7.10 1.36 12.72
CA PHE A 89 -7.32 2.08 13.96
C PHE A 89 -8.35 1.31 14.81
N PRO A 90 -7.96 0.68 15.94
CA PRO A 90 -8.83 -0.25 16.67
C PRO A 90 -10.00 0.45 17.36
N HIS A 91 -9.89 1.74 17.62
CA HIS A 91 -10.91 2.60 18.26
C HIS A 91 -11.86 3.29 17.29
N MET A 92 -11.74 3.00 15.99
CA MET A 92 -12.56 3.55 14.93
C MET A 92 -13.38 2.45 14.27
N THR A 93 -14.59 2.76 13.86
CA THR A 93 -15.41 1.88 13.01
C THR A 93 -14.72 1.66 11.65
N ILE A 94 -15.22 0.70 10.88
CA ILE A 94 -14.73 0.44 9.52
C ILE A 94 -14.93 1.67 8.62
N ALA A 95 -16.11 2.31 8.69
CA ALA A 95 -16.37 3.54 7.95
C ALA A 95 -15.38 4.65 8.32
N GLU A 96 -15.08 4.81 9.60
CA GLU A 96 -14.13 5.83 10.08
C GLU A 96 -12.71 5.52 9.65
N ASN A 97 -12.30 4.26 9.68
CA ASN A 97 -11.01 3.82 9.15
C ASN A 97 -10.86 4.19 7.67
N ILE A 98 -11.85 3.85 6.83
CA ILE A 98 -11.84 4.16 5.40
C ILE A 98 -11.85 5.69 5.17
N ALA A 99 -12.67 6.42 5.93
CA ALA A 99 -12.82 7.87 5.79
C ALA A 99 -11.61 8.68 6.25
N PHE A 100 -10.70 8.10 7.03
CA PHE A 100 -9.67 8.84 7.76
C PHE A 100 -8.84 9.77 6.86
N GLY A 101 -8.27 9.26 5.78
CA GLY A 101 -7.46 10.06 4.85
C GLY A 101 -8.29 11.14 4.13
N LEU A 102 -9.53 10.81 3.76
CA LEU A 102 -10.44 11.75 3.09
C LEU A 102 -10.84 12.91 4.02
N LYS A 103 -11.06 12.63 5.32
CA LYS A 103 -11.34 13.68 6.33
C LYS A 103 -10.16 14.63 6.49
N ILE A 104 -8.93 14.10 6.58
CA ILE A 104 -7.71 14.92 6.67
C ILE A 104 -7.53 15.77 5.41
N SER A 105 -7.87 15.24 4.23
CA SER A 105 -7.82 15.96 2.95
C SER A 105 -8.97 16.97 2.77
N GLY A 106 -9.83 17.18 3.77
CA GLY A 106 -10.92 18.18 3.76
C GLY A 106 -12.04 17.87 2.75
N LYS A 107 -12.24 16.60 2.37
CA LYS A 107 -13.31 16.21 1.45
C LYS A 107 -14.69 16.40 2.08
N SER A 108 -15.70 16.69 1.27
CA SER A 108 -17.07 16.87 1.72
C SER A 108 -17.67 15.59 2.32
N LYS A 109 -18.62 15.72 3.26
CA LYS A 109 -19.28 14.58 3.89
C LYS A 109 -19.99 13.66 2.87
N SER A 110 -20.61 14.24 1.84
CA SER A 110 -21.26 13.47 0.77
C SER A 110 -20.22 12.62 0.03
N TYR A 111 -19.14 13.25 -0.45
CA TYR A 111 -18.05 12.55 -1.14
C TYR A 111 -17.47 11.40 -0.30
N ILE A 112 -17.22 11.65 0.99
CA ILE A 112 -16.72 10.62 1.92
C ILE A 112 -17.69 9.44 2.00
N ASN A 113 -18.98 9.68 2.17
CA ASN A 113 -19.98 8.62 2.26
C ASN A 113 -20.06 7.77 0.98
N ASP A 114 -20.00 8.42 -0.19
CA ASP A 114 -20.02 7.72 -1.47
C ASP A 114 -18.76 6.86 -1.65
N LYS A 115 -17.60 7.39 -1.25
CA LYS A 115 -16.32 6.65 -1.30
C LYS A 115 -16.27 5.48 -0.32
N ILE A 116 -16.86 5.58 0.87
CA ILE A 116 -16.97 4.47 1.82
C ILE A 116 -17.79 3.33 1.20
N LYS A 117 -18.98 3.64 0.67
CA LYS A 117 -19.84 2.63 0.02
C LYS A 117 -19.14 1.98 -1.17
N TYR A 118 -18.53 2.78 -2.04
CA TYR A 118 -17.74 2.28 -3.16
C TYR A 118 -16.64 1.32 -2.70
N ALA A 119 -15.84 1.73 -1.72
CA ALA A 119 -14.70 0.94 -1.25
C ALA A 119 -15.14 -0.38 -0.59
N LEU A 120 -16.20 -0.36 0.22
CA LEU A 120 -16.74 -1.58 0.84
C LEU A 120 -17.29 -2.55 -0.20
N LYS A 121 -18.00 -2.04 -1.21
CA LYS A 121 -18.48 -2.86 -2.34
C LYS A 121 -17.31 -3.46 -3.11
N LEU A 122 -16.26 -2.67 -3.38
CA LEU A 122 -15.07 -3.12 -4.11
C LEU A 122 -14.37 -4.31 -3.43
N VAL A 123 -14.36 -4.33 -2.09
CA VAL A 123 -13.72 -5.40 -1.31
C VAL A 123 -14.72 -6.47 -0.81
N ASN A 124 -15.95 -6.49 -1.32
CA ASN A 124 -17.02 -7.43 -0.95
C ASN A 124 -17.33 -7.46 0.56
N LEU A 125 -17.43 -6.28 1.18
CA LEU A 125 -17.74 -6.10 2.61
C LEU A 125 -18.86 -5.06 2.82
N ASP A 126 -19.87 -5.04 1.94
CA ASP A 126 -21.05 -4.19 2.10
C ASP A 126 -21.74 -4.46 3.45
N GLY A 127 -22.21 -3.40 4.11
CA GLY A 127 -22.88 -3.48 5.41
C GLY A 127 -21.93 -3.60 6.62
N PHE A 128 -20.62 -3.45 6.42
CA PHE A 128 -19.63 -3.53 7.50
C PHE A 128 -19.28 -2.15 8.10
N GLU A 129 -19.93 -1.08 7.67
CA GLU A 129 -19.60 0.31 8.00
C GLU A 129 -19.45 0.55 9.50
N ASN A 130 -20.37 -0.01 10.29
CA ASN A 130 -20.48 0.22 11.74
C ASN A 130 -19.74 -0.80 12.58
N ARG A 131 -19.09 -1.79 11.97
CA ARG A 131 -18.31 -2.79 12.71
C ARG A 131 -16.98 -2.21 13.20
N MET A 132 -16.42 -2.85 14.22
CA MET A 132 -15.09 -2.53 14.74
C MET A 132 -14.06 -3.51 14.15
N PRO A 133 -12.79 -3.12 13.99
CA PRO A 133 -11.74 -3.98 13.43
C PRO A 133 -11.56 -5.32 14.13
N ASP A 134 -11.71 -5.38 15.45
CA ASP A 134 -11.56 -6.58 16.27
C ASP A 134 -12.64 -7.64 16.02
N SER A 135 -13.79 -7.24 15.49
CA SER A 135 -14.86 -8.15 15.07
C SER A 135 -14.61 -8.86 13.74
N LEU A 136 -13.51 -8.55 13.06
CA LEU A 136 -13.22 -9.03 11.72
C LEU A 136 -12.15 -10.12 11.71
N SER A 137 -12.27 -11.08 10.77
CA SER A 137 -11.18 -12.02 10.47
C SER A 137 -9.97 -11.29 9.86
N GLY A 138 -8.77 -11.91 9.92
CA GLY A 138 -7.56 -11.32 9.36
C GLY A 138 -7.70 -10.94 7.88
N GLY A 139 -8.32 -11.80 7.06
CA GLY A 139 -8.58 -11.49 5.65
C GLY A 139 -9.59 -10.34 5.45
N GLN A 140 -10.59 -10.20 6.34
CA GLN A 140 -11.50 -9.05 6.31
C GLN A 140 -10.78 -7.77 6.72
N GLN A 141 -9.95 -7.81 7.77
CA GLN A 141 -9.13 -6.66 8.18
C GLN A 141 -8.20 -6.19 7.06
N GLN A 142 -7.58 -7.14 6.36
CA GLN A 142 -6.72 -6.86 5.21
C GLN A 142 -7.51 -6.15 4.09
N ARG A 143 -8.68 -6.67 3.73
CA ARG A 143 -9.54 -6.04 2.71
C ARG A 143 -9.95 -4.62 3.10
N ILE A 144 -10.24 -4.37 4.37
CA ILE A 144 -10.52 -3.01 4.86
C ILE A 144 -9.27 -2.11 4.78
N ALA A 145 -8.07 -2.63 5.08
CA ALA A 145 -6.83 -1.86 4.94
C ALA A 145 -6.57 -1.47 3.48
N ILE A 146 -6.84 -2.38 2.54
CA ILE A 146 -6.79 -2.10 1.09
C ILE A 146 -7.85 -1.05 0.73
N ALA A 147 -9.11 -1.20 1.16
CA ALA A 147 -10.18 -0.25 0.92
C ALA A 147 -9.80 1.16 1.41
N ARG A 148 -9.24 1.28 2.63
CA ARG A 148 -8.73 2.54 3.19
C ARG A 148 -7.61 3.16 2.34
N ALA A 149 -6.76 2.34 1.77
CA ALA A 149 -5.67 2.82 0.93
C ALA A 149 -6.17 3.30 -0.44
N ILE A 150 -7.13 2.61 -1.03
CA ILE A 150 -7.65 2.88 -2.38
C ILE A 150 -8.50 4.15 -2.45
N VAL A 151 -9.29 4.47 -1.40
CA VAL A 151 -10.21 5.62 -1.43
C VAL A 151 -9.51 6.97 -1.64
N ASN A 152 -8.23 7.04 -1.37
CA ASN A 152 -7.41 8.23 -1.62
C ASN A 152 -6.93 8.32 -3.08
N GLU A 153 -7.27 7.35 -3.92
CA GLU A 153 -6.89 7.27 -5.35
C GLU A 153 -5.37 7.45 -5.56
N PRO A 154 -4.53 6.65 -4.86
CA PRO A 154 -3.10 6.75 -5.01
C PRO A 154 -2.67 6.26 -6.40
N LYS A 155 -1.62 6.86 -6.95
CA LYS A 155 -1.01 6.38 -8.20
C LYS A 155 -0.19 5.10 -8.03
N LEU A 156 0.21 4.78 -6.81
CA LEU A 156 0.94 3.56 -6.46
C LEU A 156 0.41 3.02 -5.12
N LEU A 157 0.07 1.75 -5.11
CA LEU A 157 -0.28 1.01 -3.90
C LEU A 157 0.84 0.04 -3.56
N LEU A 158 1.44 0.20 -2.40
CA LEU A 158 2.47 -0.68 -1.84
C LEU A 158 1.82 -1.67 -0.87
N LEU A 159 2.08 -2.96 -1.06
CA LEU A 159 1.58 -4.04 -0.21
C LEU A 159 2.77 -4.78 0.42
N ASP A 160 2.95 -4.64 1.73
CA ASP A 160 4.03 -5.30 2.46
C ASP A 160 3.56 -6.65 3.00
N GLU A 161 4.02 -7.74 2.39
CA GLU A 161 3.65 -9.12 2.71
C GLU A 161 2.14 -9.38 2.87
N PRO A 162 1.29 -8.92 1.92
CA PRO A 162 -0.16 -8.94 2.09
C PRO A 162 -0.74 -10.34 2.27
N LEU A 163 0.02 -11.39 1.96
CA LEU A 163 -0.43 -12.78 1.99
C LEU A 163 0.29 -13.62 3.05
N GLY A 164 1.23 -13.04 3.79
CA GLY A 164 2.15 -13.78 4.67
C GLY A 164 1.47 -14.47 5.85
N ALA A 165 0.46 -13.85 6.45
CA ALA A 165 -0.24 -14.34 7.64
C ALA A 165 -1.50 -15.17 7.33
N LEU A 166 -1.79 -15.45 6.05
CA LEU A 166 -3.00 -16.14 5.62
C LEU A 166 -2.75 -17.63 5.41
N ASP A 167 -3.75 -18.47 5.72
CA ASP A 167 -3.77 -19.87 5.31
C ASP A 167 -3.80 -20.01 3.78
N LEU A 168 -3.53 -21.22 3.28
CA LEU A 168 -3.36 -21.45 1.84
C LEU A 168 -4.60 -21.05 1.03
N LYS A 169 -5.80 -21.39 1.50
CA LYS A 169 -7.05 -21.09 0.79
C LYS A 169 -7.31 -19.59 0.74
N LEU A 170 -7.21 -18.94 1.91
CA LEU A 170 -7.43 -17.50 2.02
C LEU A 170 -6.37 -16.70 1.24
N ARG A 171 -5.15 -17.22 1.15
CA ARG A 171 -4.08 -16.64 0.32
C ARG A 171 -4.44 -16.67 -1.17
N GLN A 172 -4.95 -17.79 -1.67
CA GLN A 172 -5.40 -17.91 -3.07
C GLN A 172 -6.56 -16.95 -3.36
N ASP A 173 -7.56 -16.91 -2.47
CA ASP A 173 -8.71 -16.00 -2.61
C ASP A 173 -8.25 -14.53 -2.66
N MET A 174 -7.30 -14.15 -1.81
CA MET A 174 -6.75 -12.80 -1.80
C MET A 174 -5.91 -12.47 -3.04
N GLN A 175 -5.21 -13.43 -3.62
CA GLN A 175 -4.49 -13.22 -4.90
C GLN A 175 -5.47 -12.88 -6.02
N TYR A 176 -6.57 -13.62 -6.13
CA TYR A 176 -7.62 -13.32 -7.11
C TYR A 176 -8.26 -11.95 -6.87
N GLU A 177 -8.53 -11.59 -5.61
CA GLU A 177 -9.07 -10.27 -5.25
C GLU A 177 -8.11 -9.13 -5.63
N LEU A 178 -6.81 -9.26 -5.35
CA LEU A 178 -5.81 -8.24 -5.71
C LEU A 178 -5.71 -8.06 -7.24
N ILE A 179 -5.75 -9.16 -8.01
CA ILE A 179 -5.75 -9.10 -9.48
C ILE A 179 -7.04 -8.43 -9.99
N ARG A 180 -8.20 -8.78 -9.40
CA ARG A 180 -9.48 -8.16 -9.74
C ARG A 180 -9.44 -6.65 -9.46
N LEU A 181 -9.02 -6.26 -8.25
CA LEU A 181 -8.89 -4.85 -7.85
C LEU A 181 -7.98 -4.07 -8.80
N LYS A 182 -6.83 -4.63 -9.18
CA LYS A 182 -5.93 -4.02 -10.16
C LYS A 182 -6.63 -3.78 -11.50
N ASN A 183 -7.41 -4.75 -11.99
CA ASN A 183 -8.13 -4.62 -13.27
C ASN A 183 -9.29 -3.62 -13.21
N GLU A 184 -9.92 -3.44 -12.05
CA GLU A 184 -11.02 -2.49 -11.85
C GLU A 184 -10.54 -1.05 -11.62
N LEU A 185 -9.33 -0.88 -11.09
CA LEU A 185 -8.77 0.44 -10.75
C LEU A 185 -7.88 1.01 -11.87
N GLY A 186 -7.38 0.19 -12.77
CA GLY A 186 -6.47 0.56 -13.85
C GLY A 186 -5.01 0.37 -13.49
#